data_b140142d5c30077353de8c7a0dfd4943
#
_entry.id   b140142d5c30077353de8c7a0dfd4943
#
_cell.length_a   1.000
_cell.length_b   1.000
_cell.length_c   1.000
_cell.angle_alpha   90.00
_cell.angle_beta   90.00
_cell.angle_gamma   90.00
#
_symmetry.space_group_name_H-M   'P 1'
#
loop_
_entity.id
_entity.type
_entity.pdbx_description
1 polymer ?
#
loop_
_entity_poly.entity_id
_entity_poly.type
_entity_poly.pdbx_seq_one_letter_code
_entity_poly.pdbx_strand_id
1 'polypeptide(L)'
;MLPPLPRMLFWIGYVSEQVLVVNVREFGLVLISGCGHPRIEQILGVTERVLDVPIRAVVGGLHLPVHAARTPLVPQAVLGNPHPPWRPISERDAEHVLAEIQARAPKLVALSSHDSTPWTYDAFNRRFGDRYRTLRAGEELRITAADA
;
A
#
# COMPACT_ATOMS: atom_id res chain seq x y z
N MET A 1 28.15 -25.45 -15.17
CA MET A 1 28.20 -24.80 -13.84
C MET A 1 27.29 -23.59 -13.88
N LEU A 2 26.07 -23.68 -13.36
CA LEU A 2 25.13 -22.57 -13.29
C LEU A 2 25.57 -21.61 -12.17
N PRO A 3 25.55 -20.29 -12.38
CA PRO A 3 25.98 -19.33 -11.36
C PRO A 3 25.03 -19.35 -10.14
N PRO A 4 25.49 -18.91 -8.96
CA PRO A 4 24.74 -18.96 -7.71
C PRO A 4 23.64 -17.88 -7.64
N LEU A 5 22.69 -17.96 -8.56
CA LEU A 5 21.52 -17.06 -8.63
C LEU A 5 20.53 -17.20 -7.45
N PRO A 6 20.33 -18.37 -6.79
CA PRO A 6 19.26 -18.47 -5.77
C PRO A 6 19.50 -17.63 -4.52
N ARG A 7 20.75 -17.48 -4.09
CA ARG A 7 21.05 -16.76 -2.84
C ARG A 7 20.85 -15.25 -2.95
N MET A 8 21.18 -14.67 -4.09
CA MET A 8 21.04 -13.24 -4.33
C MET A 8 19.57 -12.81 -4.44
N LEU A 9 18.72 -13.66 -5.04
CA LEU A 9 17.27 -13.41 -5.14
C LEU A 9 16.57 -13.48 -3.78
N PHE A 10 17.01 -14.32 -2.85
CA PHE A 10 16.47 -14.40 -1.50
C PHE A 10 16.76 -13.13 -0.68
N TRP A 11 17.92 -12.51 -0.85
CA TRP A 11 18.30 -11.27 -0.17
C TRP A 11 17.57 -10.04 -0.73
N ILE A 12 17.27 -10.00 -2.02
CA ILE A 12 16.52 -8.92 -2.66
C ILE A 12 15.04 -8.93 -2.25
N GLY A 13 14.50 -10.09 -1.88
CA GLY A 13 13.10 -10.22 -1.44
C GLY A 13 12.82 -9.80 -0.01
N TYR A 14 13.85 -9.56 0.82
CA TYR A 14 13.67 -9.10 2.20
C TYR A 14 13.83 -7.59 2.28
N VAL A 15 12.71 -6.89 2.35
CA VAL A 15 12.67 -5.44 2.60
C VAL A 15 12.18 -5.20 4.01
N SER A 16 13.04 -4.61 4.83
CA SER A 16 12.66 -4.13 6.16
C SER A 16 11.96 -2.78 6.00
N GLU A 17 10.67 -2.75 6.21
CA GLU A 17 9.86 -1.53 6.15
C GLU A 17 9.10 -1.36 7.46
N GLN A 18 9.02 -0.12 7.92
CA GLN A 18 8.26 0.25 9.11
C GLN A 18 6.96 0.94 8.71
N VAL A 19 5.92 0.65 9.46
CA VAL A 19 4.62 1.30 9.35
C VAL A 19 4.34 2.02 10.66
N LEU A 20 3.94 3.28 10.58
CA LEU A 20 3.48 4.03 11.73
C LEU A 20 1.97 3.87 11.88
N VAL A 21 1.52 3.53 13.07
CA VAL A 21 0.09 3.49 13.41
C VAL A 21 -0.18 4.49 14.51
N VAL A 22 -1.07 5.44 14.26
CA VAL A 22 -1.46 6.48 15.21
C VAL A 22 -2.91 6.27 15.60
N ASN A 23 -3.18 6.18 16.90
CA ASN A 23 -4.55 6.17 17.41
C ASN A 23 -5.02 7.62 17.65
N VAL A 24 -5.89 8.10 16.78
CA VAL A 24 -6.50 9.41 16.91
C VAL A 24 -7.77 9.27 17.74
N ARG A 25 -7.85 10.03 18.85
CA ARG A 25 -8.99 9.99 19.78
C ARG A 25 -10.31 10.18 19.03
N GLU A 26 -11.31 9.34 19.33
CA GLU A 26 -12.66 9.37 18.75
C GLU A 26 -12.74 9.06 17.25
N PHE A 27 -11.61 9.07 16.52
CA PHE A 27 -11.54 8.70 15.11
C PHE A 27 -11.18 7.23 14.92
N GLY A 28 -10.11 6.75 15.55
CA GLY A 28 -9.57 5.40 15.39
C GLY A 28 -8.14 5.39 14.84
N LEU A 29 -7.71 4.26 14.27
CA LEU A 29 -6.35 4.10 13.79
C LEU A 29 -6.15 4.75 12.42
N VAL A 30 -5.07 5.53 12.33
CA VAL A 30 -4.47 6.04 11.10
C VAL A 30 -3.21 5.22 10.83
N LEU A 31 -3.21 4.46 9.76
CA LEU A 31 -2.08 3.66 9.31
C LEU A 31 -1.30 4.45 8.28
N ILE A 32 -0.01 4.66 8.52
CA ILE A 32 0.89 5.42 7.63
C ILE A 32 2.00 4.49 7.15
N SER A 33 1.96 4.17 5.86
CA SER A 33 2.93 3.31 5.18
C SER A 33 3.94 4.15 4.39
N GLY A 34 5.18 3.68 4.29
CA GLY A 34 6.17 4.21 3.36
C GLY A 34 5.82 3.84 1.91
N CYS A 35 6.47 2.82 1.37
CA CYS A 35 6.17 2.30 0.03
C CYS A 35 5.16 1.13 0.02
N GLY A 36 4.94 0.47 1.15
CA GLY A 36 3.98 -0.63 1.26
C GLY A 36 4.47 -1.97 0.70
N HIS A 37 5.78 -2.18 0.62
CA HIS A 37 6.37 -3.43 0.11
C HIS A 37 5.96 -4.70 0.89
N PRO A 38 5.71 -4.67 2.23
CA PRO A 38 5.17 -5.83 2.94
C PRO A 38 3.77 -6.23 2.51
N ARG A 39 3.14 -5.46 1.63
CA ARG A 39 1.76 -5.56 1.17
C ARG A 39 0.74 -5.15 2.24
N ILE A 40 -0.24 -4.39 1.81
CA ILE A 40 -1.22 -3.78 2.71
C ILE A 40 -2.02 -4.83 3.51
N GLU A 41 -2.30 -5.99 2.92
CA GLU A 41 -3.04 -7.05 3.60
C GLU A 41 -2.31 -7.57 4.84
N GLN A 42 -0.98 -7.69 4.75
CA GLN A 42 -0.16 -8.08 5.90
C GLN A 42 -0.10 -6.96 6.94
N ILE A 43 0.06 -5.72 6.50
CA ILE A 43 0.10 -4.55 7.36
C ILE A 43 -1.20 -4.42 8.14
N LEU A 44 -2.35 -4.49 7.46
CA LEU A 44 -3.69 -4.47 8.08
C LEU A 44 -3.84 -5.61 9.07
N GLY A 45 -3.54 -6.84 8.67
CA GLY A 45 -3.68 -8.02 9.52
C GLY A 45 -2.76 -8.02 10.74
N VAL A 46 -1.55 -7.46 10.66
CA VAL A 46 -0.67 -7.29 11.83
C VAL A 46 -1.24 -6.22 12.76
N THR A 47 -1.66 -5.08 12.22
CA THR A 47 -2.25 -3.98 12.99
C THR A 47 -3.46 -4.46 13.80
N GLU A 48 -4.38 -5.18 13.16
CA GLU A 48 -5.59 -5.72 13.78
C GLU A 48 -5.33 -6.79 14.86
N ARG A 49 -4.21 -7.52 14.76
CA ARG A 49 -3.81 -8.48 15.81
C ARG A 49 -3.19 -7.82 17.04
N VAL A 50 -2.60 -6.66 16.86
CA VAL A 50 -1.88 -5.95 17.94
C VAL A 50 -2.76 -4.91 18.63
N LEU A 51 -3.69 -4.30 17.88
CA LEU A 51 -4.49 -3.18 18.36
C LEU A 51 -5.98 -3.48 18.15
N ASP A 52 -6.73 -3.50 19.24
CA ASP A 52 -8.21 -3.68 19.24
C ASP A 52 -8.92 -2.32 19.05
N VAL A 53 -8.58 -1.64 17.95
CA VAL A 53 -9.17 -0.36 17.56
C VAL A 53 -9.36 -0.39 16.03
N PRO A 54 -10.49 0.08 15.48
CA PRO A 54 -10.74 0.02 14.06
C PRO A 54 -9.79 0.91 13.26
N ILE A 55 -9.30 0.40 12.11
CA ILE A 55 -8.52 1.17 11.15
C ILE A 55 -9.47 2.07 10.37
N ARG A 56 -9.32 3.37 10.52
CA ARG A 56 -10.17 4.40 9.89
C ARG A 56 -9.50 5.15 8.76
N ALA A 57 -8.16 5.19 8.73
CA ALA A 57 -7.44 5.78 7.62
C ALA A 57 -6.25 4.94 7.19
N VAL A 58 -6.01 4.89 5.87
CA VAL A 58 -4.82 4.31 5.24
C VAL A 58 -4.14 5.40 4.43
N VAL A 59 -2.89 5.70 4.77
CA VAL A 59 -2.13 6.82 4.22
C VAL A 59 -0.76 6.34 3.74
N GLY A 60 -0.31 6.80 2.59
CA GLY A 60 1.05 6.57 2.09
C GLY A 60 1.11 5.70 0.83
N GLY A 61 2.22 4.99 0.64
CA GLY A 61 2.44 4.13 -0.51
C GLY A 61 1.86 2.72 -0.33
N LEU A 62 1.42 2.11 -1.42
CA LEU A 62 0.90 0.75 -1.45
C LEU A 62 1.57 -0.13 -2.51
N HIS A 63 2.54 0.42 -3.23
CA HIS A 63 3.32 -0.26 -4.27
C HIS A 63 2.46 -1.06 -5.26
N LEU A 64 1.55 -0.37 -5.95
CA LEU A 64 0.65 -0.97 -6.94
C LEU A 64 0.94 -0.44 -8.36
N PRO A 65 2.08 -0.79 -8.96
CA PRO A 65 2.47 -0.34 -10.30
C PRO A 65 1.77 -1.14 -11.41
N VAL A 66 0.45 -1.13 -11.43
CA VAL A 66 -0.37 -1.77 -12.47
C VAL A 66 -0.09 -1.10 -13.80
N HIS A 67 0.13 -1.89 -14.87
CA HIS A 67 0.52 -1.39 -16.20
C HIS A 67 1.82 -0.59 -16.25
N ALA A 68 2.70 -0.72 -15.25
CA ALA A 68 4.03 -0.14 -15.34
C ALA A 68 4.78 -0.69 -16.55
N ALA A 69 5.51 0.18 -17.25
CA ALA A 69 6.36 -0.22 -18.37
C ALA A 69 7.33 -1.33 -17.92
N ARG A 70 7.38 -2.43 -18.67
CA ARG A 70 8.27 -3.56 -18.38
C ARG A 70 9.72 -3.16 -18.66
N THR A 71 10.36 -2.56 -17.67
CA THR A 71 11.81 -2.39 -17.71
C THR A 71 12.42 -3.55 -16.92
N PRO A 72 13.17 -4.47 -17.55
CA PRO A 72 13.57 -5.74 -16.93
C PRO A 72 14.56 -5.63 -15.76
N LEU A 73 14.96 -4.46 -15.36
CA LEU A 73 15.95 -4.21 -14.31
C LEU A 73 15.44 -3.33 -13.15
N VAL A 74 14.13 -3.13 -13.06
CA VAL A 74 13.61 -2.21 -12.03
C VAL A 74 13.33 -2.99 -10.74
N PRO A 75 13.99 -2.65 -9.62
CA PRO A 75 13.70 -3.22 -8.29
C PRO A 75 12.21 -3.20 -7.95
N GLN A 76 11.48 -2.22 -8.45
CA GLN A 76 10.03 -2.07 -8.29
C GLN A 76 9.20 -3.25 -8.84
N ALA A 77 9.72 -4.00 -9.81
CA ALA A 77 9.05 -5.19 -10.34
C ALA A 77 9.20 -6.42 -9.41
N VAL A 78 10.14 -6.35 -8.49
CA VAL A 78 10.49 -7.47 -7.58
C VAL A 78 10.03 -7.18 -6.15
N LEU A 79 10.21 -5.93 -5.67
CA LEU A 79 9.87 -5.53 -4.33
C LEU A 79 8.34 -5.40 -4.18
N GLY A 80 7.78 -6.00 -3.15
CA GLY A 80 6.34 -5.95 -2.88
C GLY A 80 5.46 -6.72 -3.88
N ASN A 81 6.05 -7.36 -4.89
CA ASN A 81 5.31 -8.16 -5.86
C ASN A 81 4.97 -9.54 -5.25
N PRO A 82 3.68 -9.94 -5.19
CA PRO A 82 3.27 -11.25 -4.70
C PRO A 82 3.63 -12.40 -5.67
N HIS A 83 4.10 -12.07 -6.87
CA HIS A 83 4.38 -13.00 -7.95
C HIS A 83 5.89 -13.10 -8.23
N PRO A 84 6.32 -14.11 -9.01
CA PRO A 84 7.68 -14.15 -9.55
C PRO A 84 8.03 -12.86 -10.32
N PRO A 85 9.32 -12.48 -10.41
CA PRO A 85 9.75 -11.19 -10.99
C PRO A 85 9.30 -10.93 -12.43
N TRP A 86 9.01 -11.99 -13.19
CA TRP A 86 8.53 -11.89 -14.57
C TRP A 86 7.01 -11.68 -14.70
N ARG A 87 6.26 -11.77 -13.59
CA ARG A 87 4.82 -11.55 -13.54
C ARG A 87 4.53 -10.22 -12.84
N PRO A 88 4.15 -9.18 -13.58
CA PRO A 88 3.83 -7.88 -12.97
C PRO A 88 2.55 -7.96 -12.13
N ILE A 89 2.40 -6.99 -11.24
CA ILE A 89 1.15 -6.75 -10.50
C ILE A 89 0.03 -6.45 -11.52
N SER A 90 -1.05 -7.20 -11.41
CA SER A 90 -2.21 -7.10 -12.30
C SER A 90 -3.32 -6.22 -11.72
N GLU A 91 -4.29 -5.84 -12.56
CA GLU A 91 -5.51 -5.18 -12.10
C GLU A 91 -6.24 -6.02 -11.04
N ARG A 92 -6.27 -7.35 -11.19
CA ARG A 92 -6.89 -8.25 -10.22
C ARG A 92 -6.20 -8.19 -8.84
N ASP A 93 -4.89 -8.07 -8.82
CA ASP A 93 -4.13 -7.92 -7.56
C ASP A 93 -4.48 -6.59 -6.89
N ALA A 94 -4.56 -5.50 -7.67
CA ALA A 94 -4.96 -4.20 -7.17
C ALA A 94 -6.43 -4.17 -6.70
N GLU A 95 -7.35 -4.82 -7.43
CA GLU A 95 -8.75 -4.95 -7.01
C GLU A 95 -8.89 -5.74 -5.69
N HIS A 96 -8.05 -6.75 -5.48
CA HIS A 96 -7.99 -7.46 -4.20
C HIS A 96 -7.56 -6.53 -3.06
N VAL A 97 -6.52 -5.72 -3.27
CA VAL A 97 -6.07 -4.70 -2.30
C VAL A 97 -7.17 -3.69 -1.99
N LEU A 98 -7.86 -3.22 -3.02
CA LEU A 98 -9.01 -2.30 -2.88
C LEU A 98 -10.12 -2.92 -2.02
N ALA A 99 -10.44 -4.19 -2.24
CA ALA A 99 -11.45 -4.91 -1.49
C ALA A 99 -11.04 -5.10 -0.01
N GLU A 100 -9.78 -5.43 0.25
CA GLU A 100 -9.21 -5.57 1.59
C GLU A 100 -9.29 -4.27 2.39
N ILE A 101 -8.94 -3.15 1.78
CA ILE A 101 -9.05 -1.84 2.41
C ILE A 101 -10.53 -1.48 2.64
N GLN A 102 -11.38 -1.70 1.64
CA GLN A 102 -12.81 -1.39 1.71
C GLN A 102 -13.53 -2.17 2.82
N ALA A 103 -13.13 -3.42 3.06
CA ALA A 103 -13.73 -4.27 4.10
C ALA A 103 -13.58 -3.67 5.51
N ARG A 104 -12.59 -2.80 5.75
CA ARG A 104 -12.37 -2.07 7.00
C ARG A 104 -13.19 -0.78 7.09
N ALA A 105 -13.96 -0.45 6.06
CA ALA A 105 -14.79 0.75 5.98
C ALA A 105 -14.04 2.04 6.39
N PRO A 106 -12.86 2.33 5.78
CA PRO A 106 -12.09 3.50 6.15
C PRO A 106 -12.84 4.79 5.85
N LYS A 107 -12.62 5.80 6.67
CA LYS A 107 -13.10 7.17 6.45
C LYS A 107 -12.20 7.93 5.46
N LEU A 108 -10.93 7.53 5.37
CA LEU A 108 -9.94 8.14 4.49
C LEU A 108 -8.98 7.12 3.92
N VAL A 109 -8.72 7.24 2.62
CA VAL A 109 -7.62 6.54 1.92
C VAL A 109 -6.83 7.59 1.16
N ALA A 110 -5.55 7.76 1.50
CA ALA A 110 -4.72 8.79 0.92
C ALA A 110 -3.42 8.20 0.37
N LEU A 111 -3.30 8.10 -0.95
CA LEU A 111 -2.14 7.49 -1.60
C LEU A 111 -1.07 8.51 -1.96
N SER A 112 0.18 8.16 -1.67
CA SER A 112 1.35 8.88 -2.18
C SER A 112 1.52 8.67 -3.69
N SER A 113 2.13 9.64 -4.37
CA SER A 113 2.19 9.69 -5.83
C SER A 113 3.46 9.05 -6.43
N HIS A 114 4.27 8.29 -5.65
CA HIS A 114 5.59 7.87 -6.11
C HIS A 114 5.73 6.40 -6.50
N ASP A 115 4.81 5.52 -6.10
CA ASP A 115 4.97 4.06 -6.17
C ASP A 115 3.83 3.31 -6.85
N SER A 116 2.87 4.04 -7.38
CA SER A 116 1.70 3.51 -8.08
C SER A 116 1.51 4.20 -9.43
N THR A 117 0.63 3.68 -10.26
CA THR A 117 0.39 4.20 -11.61
C THR A 117 -0.93 4.98 -11.71
N PRO A 118 -1.14 5.78 -12.77
CA PRO A 118 -2.40 6.49 -12.99
C PRO A 118 -3.62 5.57 -12.91
N TRP A 119 -3.54 4.35 -13.47
CA TRP A 119 -4.61 3.37 -13.37
C TRP A 119 -5.00 3.08 -11.92
N THR A 120 -4.00 2.91 -11.05
CA THR A 120 -4.22 2.63 -9.62
C THR A 120 -4.94 3.80 -8.95
N TYR A 121 -4.48 5.04 -9.17
CA TYR A 121 -5.12 6.22 -8.56
C TYR A 121 -6.57 6.36 -9.02
N ASP A 122 -6.85 6.12 -10.31
CA ASP A 122 -8.20 6.15 -10.85
C ASP A 122 -9.07 5.05 -10.24
N ALA A 123 -8.54 3.84 -10.05
CA ALA A 123 -9.25 2.74 -9.42
C ALA A 123 -9.61 3.06 -7.96
N PHE A 124 -8.68 3.64 -7.19
CA PHE A 124 -8.92 4.09 -5.82
C PHE A 124 -9.95 5.22 -5.76
N ASN A 125 -9.85 6.19 -6.65
CA ASN A 125 -10.82 7.29 -6.72
C ASN A 125 -12.24 6.78 -7.04
N ARG A 126 -12.38 5.87 -7.99
CA ARG A 126 -13.68 5.24 -8.29
C ARG A 126 -14.25 4.45 -7.12
N ARG A 127 -13.39 3.74 -6.37
CA ARG A 127 -13.80 2.86 -5.26
C ARG A 127 -14.18 3.63 -4.00
N PHE A 128 -13.42 4.66 -3.66
CA PHE A 128 -13.55 5.37 -2.38
C PHE A 128 -14.20 6.75 -2.51
N GLY A 129 -14.28 7.32 -3.72
CA GLY A 129 -14.93 8.61 -3.96
C GLY A 129 -14.36 9.73 -3.07
N ASP A 130 -15.24 10.44 -2.36
CA ASP A 130 -14.86 11.56 -1.48
C ASP A 130 -13.93 11.17 -0.32
N ARG A 131 -13.82 9.89 -0.02
CA ARG A 131 -12.88 9.37 0.98
C ARG A 131 -11.47 9.17 0.44
N TYR A 132 -11.25 9.36 -0.86
CA TYR A 132 -9.95 9.23 -1.49
C TYR A 132 -9.23 10.56 -1.62
N ARG A 133 -7.91 10.54 -1.43
CA ARG A 133 -7.00 11.65 -1.69
C ARG A 133 -5.73 11.13 -2.36
N THR A 134 -5.20 11.88 -3.33
CA THR A 134 -3.82 11.71 -3.79
C THR A 134 -2.94 12.69 -3.03
N LEU A 135 -1.92 12.20 -2.33
CA LEU A 135 -1.00 13.03 -1.56
C LEU A 135 0.14 13.52 -2.46
N ARG A 136 0.52 14.77 -2.30
CA ARG A 136 1.68 15.38 -2.95
C ARG A 136 2.64 15.90 -1.89
N ALA A 137 3.93 15.94 -2.24
CA ALA A 137 4.95 16.51 -1.37
C ALA A 137 4.62 17.98 -1.03
N GLY A 138 4.67 18.31 0.25
CA GLY A 138 4.35 19.66 0.75
C GLY A 138 2.88 19.86 1.11
N GLU A 139 1.98 18.92 0.84
CA GLU A 139 0.59 18.98 1.27
C GLU A 139 0.44 18.52 2.73
N GLU A 140 -0.39 19.24 3.49
CA GLU A 140 -0.78 18.86 4.85
C GLU A 140 -2.08 18.04 4.79
N LEU A 141 -2.07 16.87 5.43
CA LEU A 141 -3.27 16.08 5.69
C LEU A 141 -3.59 16.15 7.19
N ARG A 142 -4.67 16.82 7.55
CA ARG A 142 -5.14 16.90 8.92
C ARG A 142 -6.26 15.89 9.16
N ILE A 143 -6.12 15.08 10.20
CA ILE A 143 -7.12 14.11 10.65
C ILE A 143 -7.42 14.40 12.12
N THR A 144 -8.69 14.57 12.44
CA THR A 144 -9.16 14.93 13.79
C THR A 144 -10.37 14.08 14.19
N ALA A 145 -10.81 14.22 15.43
CA ALA A 145 -12.05 13.61 15.90
C ALA A 145 -13.29 14.05 15.09
N ALA A 146 -13.27 15.23 14.49
CA ALA A 146 -14.40 15.73 13.69
C ALA A 146 -14.57 14.97 12.34
N ASP A 147 -13.57 14.17 11.94
CA ASP A 147 -13.59 13.38 10.71
C ASP A 147 -14.12 11.94 10.95
N ALA A 148 -14.59 11.65 12.19
CA ALA A 148 -15.04 10.32 12.64
C ALA A 148 -16.35 9.82 11.98
#